data_68407979b4ca4b45b0f5b53f75c33cbe
#
_entry.id   68407979b4ca4b45b0f5b53f75c33cbe
#
_cell.length_a   1.000
_cell.length_b   1.000
_cell.length_c   1.000
_cell.angle_alpha   90.00
_cell.angle_beta   90.00
_cell.angle_gamma   90.00
#
_symmetry.space_group_name_H-M   'P 1'
#
loop_
_entity.id
_entity.type
_entity.pdbx_description
1 polymer ?
#
loop_
_entity_poly.entity_id
_entity_poly.type
_entity_poly.pdbx_seq_one_letter_code
_entity_poly.pdbx_strand_id
1 'polypeptide(L)'
;MVNKRVLKMKVIQIGTGGWGKNHCRVLSEFGVLSAICDMNYERAKEFGEKYNVNYYKTIDELFDSEEFDAAFICTPTSTHSELALELIKKKKHVFVEKPMTYLSDDGEKLVEEAKQNKVILTCGYIERFNPAVAHVKDYLKSKKFGDLIRLEFYREHRMPLHIKDVGIIHDTSVHDIDTAM
;
A
#
# COMPACT_ATOMS: atom_id res chain seq x y z
N MET A 1 -10.14 -3.77 -23.04
CA MET A 1 -8.88 -3.27 -23.64
C MET A 1 -8.34 -2.20 -22.73
N VAL A 2 -7.26 -2.48 -22.00
CA VAL A 2 -6.58 -1.49 -21.14
C VAL A 2 -5.85 -0.51 -22.06
N ASN A 3 -6.14 0.77 -21.88
CA ASN A 3 -5.64 1.84 -22.76
C ASN A 3 -4.11 1.90 -22.69
N LYS A 4 -3.40 1.65 -23.77
CA LYS A 4 -1.93 1.64 -23.88
C LYS A 4 -1.20 2.93 -23.41
N ARG A 5 -1.93 4.00 -23.06
CA ARG A 5 -1.36 5.24 -22.50
C ARG A 5 -0.96 5.15 -21.02
N VAL A 6 -1.50 4.19 -20.25
CA VAL A 6 -1.14 3.95 -18.84
C VAL A 6 0.23 3.26 -18.71
N LEU A 7 0.73 2.64 -19.76
CA LEU A 7 1.96 1.84 -19.80
C LEU A 7 3.29 2.63 -19.85
N LYS A 8 3.28 3.93 -19.57
CA LYS A 8 4.53 4.72 -19.47
C LYS A 8 4.93 5.08 -18.04
N MET A 9 4.07 4.81 -17.05
CA MET A 9 4.38 5.08 -15.64
C MET A 9 5.41 4.08 -15.14
N LYS A 10 6.47 4.57 -14.50
CA LYS A 10 7.47 3.76 -13.81
C LYS A 10 7.14 3.70 -12.34
N VAL A 11 6.96 2.53 -11.81
CA VAL A 11 6.60 2.30 -10.40
C VAL A 11 7.68 1.48 -9.73
N ILE A 12 8.15 1.94 -8.58
CA ILE A 12 9.08 1.19 -7.74
C ILE A 12 8.36 0.49 -6.60
N GLN A 13 8.89 -0.66 -6.18
CA GLN A 13 8.42 -1.38 -5.00
C GLN A 13 9.45 -1.29 -3.89
N ILE A 14 9.05 -0.80 -2.72
CA ILE A 14 9.87 -0.73 -1.50
C ILE A 14 9.33 -1.75 -0.49
N GLY A 15 10.16 -2.74 -0.16
CA GLY A 15 9.77 -3.89 0.67
C GLY A 15 9.10 -5.00 -0.15
N THR A 16 9.68 -6.18 -0.12
CA THR A 16 9.24 -7.38 -0.84
C THR A 16 8.83 -8.52 0.10
N GLY A 17 8.53 -8.18 1.36
CA GLY A 17 8.01 -9.11 2.35
C GLY A 17 6.60 -9.61 2.03
N GLY A 18 5.79 -9.90 3.07
CA GLY A 18 4.46 -10.48 2.98
C GLY A 18 3.62 -10.05 1.77
N TRP A 19 3.09 -8.82 1.80
CA TRP A 19 2.28 -8.25 0.72
C TRP A 19 3.12 -7.67 -0.43
N GLY A 20 4.32 -7.15 -0.17
CA GLY A 20 5.18 -6.56 -1.19
C GLY A 20 5.46 -7.48 -2.37
N LYS A 21 5.64 -8.78 -2.15
CA LYS A 21 5.77 -9.78 -3.23
C LYS A 21 4.54 -9.86 -4.14
N ASN A 22 3.34 -9.64 -3.58
CA ASN A 22 2.10 -9.63 -4.36
C ASN A 22 2.01 -8.37 -5.22
N HIS A 23 2.42 -7.23 -4.67
CA HIS A 23 2.50 -5.98 -5.43
C HIS A 23 3.54 -6.07 -6.55
N CYS A 24 4.74 -6.64 -6.30
CA CYS A 24 5.72 -6.89 -7.37
C CYS A 24 5.11 -7.66 -8.53
N ARG A 25 4.37 -8.75 -8.24
CA ARG A 25 3.70 -9.55 -9.27
C ARG A 25 2.71 -8.71 -10.07
N VAL A 26 1.80 -8.02 -9.40
CA VAL A 26 0.75 -7.23 -10.05
C VAL A 26 1.34 -6.08 -10.86
N LEU A 27 2.29 -5.33 -10.31
CA LEU A 27 2.97 -4.23 -11.02
C LEU A 27 3.73 -4.74 -12.24
N SER A 28 4.35 -5.93 -12.14
CA SER A 28 5.00 -6.58 -13.28
C SER A 28 3.99 -7.02 -14.35
N GLU A 29 2.86 -7.61 -13.97
CA GLU A 29 1.78 -7.98 -14.90
C GLU A 29 1.21 -6.76 -15.65
N PHE A 30 1.15 -5.59 -14.99
CA PHE A 30 0.80 -4.33 -15.64
C PHE A 30 1.93 -3.73 -16.48
N GLY A 31 3.15 -4.26 -16.42
CA GLY A 31 4.31 -3.75 -17.14
C GLY A 31 4.80 -2.39 -16.66
N VAL A 32 4.54 -2.04 -15.40
CA VAL A 32 4.92 -0.74 -14.79
C VAL A 32 6.00 -0.85 -13.73
N LEU A 33 6.30 -2.06 -13.21
CA LEU A 33 7.38 -2.26 -12.24
C LEU A 33 8.72 -1.92 -12.89
N SER A 34 9.46 -0.96 -12.31
CA SER A 34 10.74 -0.50 -12.86
C SER A 34 11.93 -0.86 -11.97
N ALA A 35 11.75 -0.88 -10.65
CA ALA A 35 12.79 -1.26 -9.71
C ALA A 35 12.22 -1.75 -8.38
N ILE A 36 13.06 -2.43 -7.61
CA ILE A 36 12.74 -3.01 -6.31
C ILE A 36 13.81 -2.59 -5.29
N CYS A 37 13.37 -2.25 -4.07
CA CYS A 37 14.25 -2.02 -2.94
C CYS A 37 13.81 -2.88 -1.74
N ASP A 38 14.74 -3.59 -1.11
CA ASP A 38 14.52 -4.30 0.15
C ASP A 38 15.80 -4.34 0.98
N MET A 39 15.73 -4.03 2.26
CA MET A 39 16.89 -4.12 3.18
C MET A 39 17.52 -5.52 3.20
N ASN A 40 16.73 -6.56 2.96
CA ASN A 40 17.24 -7.89 2.68
C ASN A 40 17.63 -7.97 1.20
N TYR A 41 18.92 -7.76 0.92
CA TYR A 41 19.45 -7.74 -0.44
C TYR A 41 19.15 -9.02 -1.24
N GLU A 42 19.20 -10.18 -0.63
CA GLU A 42 18.91 -11.45 -1.32
C GLU A 42 17.44 -11.50 -1.79
N ARG A 43 16.52 -10.94 -1.02
CA ARG A 43 15.12 -10.80 -1.43
C ARG A 43 14.95 -9.79 -2.55
N ALA A 44 15.61 -8.63 -2.45
CA ALA A 44 15.59 -7.64 -3.54
C ALA A 44 16.10 -8.25 -4.84
N LYS A 45 17.21 -8.99 -4.77
CA LYS A 45 17.81 -9.70 -5.89
C LYS A 45 16.88 -10.77 -6.47
N GLU A 46 16.33 -11.65 -5.63
CA GLU A 46 15.39 -12.70 -6.06
C GLU A 46 14.24 -12.14 -6.90
N PHE A 47 13.59 -11.09 -6.38
CA PHE A 47 12.45 -10.49 -7.08
C PHE A 47 12.88 -9.62 -8.27
N GLY A 48 14.02 -8.94 -8.19
CA GLY A 48 14.59 -8.18 -9.30
C GLY A 48 14.91 -9.08 -10.50
N GLU A 49 15.61 -10.18 -10.26
CA GLU A 49 15.91 -11.18 -11.28
C GLU A 49 14.63 -11.85 -11.83
N LYS A 50 13.70 -12.21 -10.95
CA LYS A 50 12.42 -12.81 -11.33
C LYS A 50 11.60 -11.94 -12.27
N TYR A 51 11.57 -10.64 -12.06
CA TYR A 51 10.77 -9.69 -12.87
C TYR A 51 11.60 -8.92 -13.89
N ASN A 52 12.90 -9.20 -13.96
CA ASN A 52 13.85 -8.54 -14.87
C ASN A 52 13.84 -7.01 -14.72
N VAL A 53 13.96 -6.54 -13.46
CA VAL A 53 14.06 -5.13 -13.09
C VAL A 53 15.26 -4.91 -12.18
N ASN A 54 15.73 -3.67 -12.07
CA ASN A 54 16.81 -3.30 -11.17
C ASN A 54 16.41 -3.52 -9.72
N TYR A 55 17.39 -3.79 -8.86
CA TYR A 55 17.15 -4.04 -7.44
C TYR A 55 18.25 -3.44 -6.57
N TYR A 56 17.84 -2.93 -5.42
CA TYR A 56 18.67 -2.13 -4.53
C TYR A 56 18.49 -2.60 -3.09
N LYS A 57 19.54 -2.43 -2.28
CA LYS A 57 19.49 -2.70 -0.85
C LYS A 57 18.96 -1.50 -0.06
N THR A 58 19.31 -0.30 -0.49
CA THR A 58 18.95 0.95 0.20
C THR A 58 18.10 1.83 -0.70
N ILE A 59 17.35 2.72 -0.07
CA ILE A 59 16.51 3.69 -0.76
C ILE A 59 17.35 4.76 -1.43
N ASP A 60 18.46 5.15 -0.81
CA ASP A 60 19.38 6.13 -1.38
C ASP A 60 19.97 5.63 -2.70
N GLU A 61 20.46 4.39 -2.74
CA GLU A 61 20.94 3.76 -3.97
C GLU A 61 19.87 3.76 -5.07
N LEU A 62 18.62 3.47 -4.71
CA LEU A 62 17.51 3.47 -5.65
C LEU A 62 17.22 4.88 -6.16
N PHE A 63 17.17 5.88 -5.27
CA PHE A 63 16.88 7.26 -5.65
C PHE A 63 17.95 7.89 -6.53
N ASP A 64 19.21 7.52 -6.32
CA ASP A 64 20.34 8.00 -7.11
C ASP A 64 20.41 7.35 -8.50
N SER A 65 19.81 6.15 -8.63
CA SER A 65 19.94 5.32 -9.84
C SER A 65 18.69 5.29 -10.71
N GLU A 66 17.52 5.62 -10.17
CA GLU A 66 16.24 5.39 -10.85
C GLU A 66 15.38 6.65 -11.01
N GLU A 67 14.90 6.83 -12.23
CA GLU A 67 13.80 7.76 -12.51
C GLU A 67 12.46 7.01 -12.47
N PHE A 68 11.54 7.45 -11.62
CA PHE A 68 10.22 6.83 -11.44
C PHE A 68 9.13 7.88 -11.16
N ASP A 69 7.88 7.48 -11.32
CA ASP A 69 6.71 8.33 -11.13
C ASP A 69 5.98 8.05 -9.81
N ALA A 70 5.99 6.79 -9.39
CA ALA A 70 5.27 6.34 -8.20
C ALA A 70 6.04 5.27 -7.43
N ALA A 71 5.77 5.18 -6.13
CA ALA A 71 6.33 4.17 -5.25
C ALA A 71 5.24 3.44 -4.46
N PHE A 72 5.42 2.12 -4.31
CA PHE A 72 4.64 1.28 -3.43
C PHE A 72 5.46 0.94 -2.19
N ILE A 73 4.98 1.31 -1.00
CA ILE A 73 5.62 1.07 0.29
C ILE A 73 4.95 -0.11 0.97
N CYS A 74 5.69 -1.20 1.17
CA CYS A 74 5.27 -2.42 1.86
C CYS A 74 6.32 -2.86 2.88
N THR A 75 6.81 -1.92 3.65
CA THR A 75 7.78 -2.07 4.73
C THR A 75 7.07 -2.23 6.08
N PRO A 76 7.77 -2.39 7.22
CA PRO A 76 7.15 -2.29 8.53
C PRO A 76 6.46 -0.93 8.74
N THR A 77 5.32 -0.92 9.45
CA THR A 77 4.49 0.27 9.66
C THR A 77 5.26 1.45 10.23
N SER A 78 6.22 1.17 11.11
CA SER A 78 7.07 2.19 11.75
C SER A 78 7.88 3.05 10.77
N THR A 79 8.08 2.57 9.54
CA THR A 79 8.84 3.29 8.50
C THR A 79 7.96 3.98 7.46
N HIS A 80 6.64 3.76 7.48
CA HIS A 80 5.72 4.24 6.45
C HIS A 80 5.70 5.77 6.35
N SER A 81 5.56 6.47 7.49
CA SER A 81 5.40 7.93 7.50
C SER A 81 6.64 8.65 6.97
N GLU A 82 7.83 8.21 7.37
CA GLU A 82 9.09 8.83 6.94
C GLU A 82 9.32 8.63 5.43
N LEU A 83 9.20 7.39 4.96
CA LEU A 83 9.36 7.05 3.55
C LEU A 83 8.34 7.74 2.65
N ALA A 84 7.06 7.74 3.07
CA ALA A 84 6.01 8.40 2.31
C ALA A 84 6.24 9.91 2.23
N LEU A 85 6.64 10.55 3.33
CA LEU A 85 6.92 11.97 3.37
C LEU A 85 8.09 12.35 2.44
N GLU A 86 9.15 11.56 2.44
CA GLU A 86 10.29 11.78 1.56
C GLU A 86 9.88 11.71 0.08
N LEU A 87 9.14 10.66 -0.31
CA LEU A 87 8.66 10.48 -1.67
C LEU A 87 7.71 11.61 -2.10
N ILE A 88 6.80 12.03 -1.23
CA ILE A 88 5.88 13.15 -1.48
C ILE A 88 6.66 14.44 -1.74
N LYS A 89 7.69 14.75 -0.93
CA LYS A 89 8.57 15.91 -1.14
C LYS A 89 9.36 15.85 -2.44
N LYS A 90 9.69 14.64 -2.91
CA LYS A 90 10.30 14.40 -4.22
C LYS A 90 9.24 14.41 -5.35
N LYS A 91 8.00 14.80 -5.05
CA LYS A 91 6.85 14.86 -5.99
C LYS A 91 6.53 13.53 -6.66
N LYS A 92 6.69 12.43 -5.94
CA LYS A 92 6.31 11.10 -6.39
C LYS A 92 4.93 10.72 -5.87
N HIS A 93 4.16 10.00 -6.67
CA HIS A 93 2.91 9.39 -6.22
C HIS A 93 3.23 8.24 -5.27
N VAL A 94 2.42 8.05 -4.23
CA VAL A 94 2.72 7.09 -3.17
C VAL A 94 1.50 6.22 -2.87
N PHE A 95 1.73 4.91 -2.93
CA PHE A 95 0.87 3.91 -2.32
C PHE A 95 1.56 3.40 -1.05
N VAL A 96 0.85 3.40 0.07
CA VAL A 96 1.35 2.86 1.34
C VAL A 96 0.46 1.69 1.77
N GLU A 97 1.06 0.57 2.15
CA GLU A 97 0.30 -0.51 2.78
C GLU A 97 -0.35 -0.07 4.09
N LYS A 98 -1.40 -0.77 4.44
CA LYS A 98 -2.10 -0.53 5.71
C LYS A 98 -1.28 -1.01 6.93
N PRO A 99 -1.40 -0.33 8.07
CA PRO A 99 -1.97 1.01 8.24
C PRO A 99 -1.06 2.04 7.59
N MET A 100 -1.63 3.15 7.10
CA MET A 100 -0.84 4.18 6.40
C MET A 100 0.27 4.75 7.29
N THR A 101 -0.06 4.99 8.55
CA THR A 101 0.87 5.47 9.59
C THR A 101 0.55 4.80 10.93
N TYR A 102 1.47 4.90 11.86
CA TYR A 102 1.24 4.45 13.23
C TYR A 102 0.44 5.46 14.06
N LEU A 103 0.71 6.76 13.86
CA LEU A 103 0.03 7.87 14.54
C LEU A 103 -0.90 8.61 13.55
N SER A 104 -2.05 9.08 14.04
CA SER A 104 -3.00 9.87 13.24
C SER A 104 -2.40 11.17 12.73
N ASP A 105 -1.64 11.87 13.59
CA ASP A 105 -1.02 13.15 13.25
C ASP A 105 -0.05 13.02 12.07
N ASP A 106 0.70 11.91 11.99
CA ASP A 106 1.55 11.61 10.84
C ASP A 106 0.72 11.40 9.57
N GLY A 107 -0.42 10.72 9.69
CA GLY A 107 -1.35 10.52 8.58
C GLY A 107 -1.91 11.84 8.04
N GLU A 108 -2.35 12.72 8.93
CA GLU A 108 -2.85 14.05 8.57
C GLU A 108 -1.77 14.87 7.87
N LYS A 109 -0.55 14.85 8.40
CA LYS A 109 0.60 15.52 7.80
C LYS A 109 0.91 14.99 6.39
N LEU A 110 0.89 13.67 6.19
CA LEU A 110 1.10 13.09 4.86
C LEU A 110 0.04 13.54 3.86
N VAL A 111 -1.24 13.58 4.29
CA VAL A 111 -2.35 14.02 3.44
C VAL A 111 -2.17 15.49 3.03
N GLU A 112 -1.79 16.35 3.97
CA GLU A 112 -1.57 17.78 3.69
C GLU A 112 -0.37 17.99 2.75
N GLU A 113 0.74 17.33 3.02
CA GLU A 113 1.93 17.38 2.17
C GLU A 113 1.64 16.86 0.74
N ALA A 114 0.87 15.78 0.62
CA ALA A 114 0.49 15.26 -0.69
C ALA A 114 -0.36 16.26 -1.49
N LYS A 115 -1.29 16.96 -0.83
CA LYS A 115 -2.09 18.04 -1.45
C LYS A 115 -1.21 19.19 -1.92
N GLN A 116 -0.28 19.66 -1.07
CA GLN A 116 0.61 20.77 -1.38
C GLN A 116 1.54 20.43 -2.56
N ASN A 117 2.07 19.21 -2.59
CA ASN A 117 2.93 18.73 -3.67
C ASN A 117 2.18 18.26 -4.91
N LYS A 118 0.83 18.22 -4.89
CA LYS A 118 -0.05 17.78 -6.00
C LYS A 118 0.25 16.34 -6.44
N VAL A 119 0.52 15.46 -5.49
CA VAL A 119 0.73 14.04 -5.73
C VAL A 119 -0.40 13.20 -5.17
N ILE A 120 -0.58 12.00 -5.70
CA ILE A 120 -1.55 11.04 -5.19
C ILE A 120 -0.91 10.30 -4.02
N LEU A 121 -1.59 10.30 -2.87
CA LEU A 121 -1.32 9.44 -1.74
C LEU A 121 -2.51 8.50 -1.57
N THR A 122 -2.27 7.21 -1.51
CA THR A 122 -3.31 6.20 -1.28
C THR A 122 -2.84 5.12 -0.31
N CYS A 123 -3.79 4.43 0.32
CA CYS A 123 -3.50 3.38 1.30
C CYS A 123 -4.11 2.04 0.87
N GLY A 124 -3.44 0.95 1.24
CA GLY A 124 -3.77 -0.43 0.87
C GLY A 124 -4.99 -1.02 1.58
N TYR A 125 -6.11 -0.34 1.65
CA TYR A 125 -7.37 -0.86 2.19
C TYR A 125 -8.07 -1.79 1.18
N ILE A 126 -7.55 -2.99 1.06
CA ILE A 126 -7.96 -3.97 0.05
C ILE A 126 -9.43 -4.38 0.16
N GLU A 127 -10.00 -4.37 1.37
CA GLU A 127 -11.40 -4.75 1.59
C GLU A 127 -12.40 -3.79 0.91
N ARG A 128 -11.99 -2.58 0.55
CA ARG A 128 -12.80 -1.67 -0.29
C ARG A 128 -13.12 -2.26 -1.66
N PHE A 129 -12.31 -3.19 -2.14
CA PHE A 129 -12.45 -3.86 -3.43
C PHE A 129 -13.01 -5.28 -3.30
N ASN A 130 -13.35 -5.72 -2.08
CA ASN A 130 -13.99 -7.00 -1.86
C ASN A 130 -15.45 -6.95 -2.36
N PRO A 131 -15.84 -7.81 -3.32
CA PRO A 131 -17.19 -7.78 -3.88
C PRO A 131 -18.27 -8.06 -2.84
N ALA A 132 -17.99 -8.83 -1.79
CA ALA A 132 -18.95 -9.05 -0.71
C ALA A 132 -19.21 -7.76 0.09
N VAL A 133 -18.15 -6.96 0.35
CA VAL A 133 -18.28 -5.65 1.02
C VAL A 133 -19.08 -4.69 0.16
N ALA A 134 -18.78 -4.62 -1.15
CA ALA A 134 -19.53 -3.80 -2.09
C ALA A 134 -21.00 -4.18 -2.09
N HIS A 135 -21.32 -5.48 -2.18
CA HIS A 135 -22.68 -5.97 -2.15
C HIS A 135 -23.44 -5.60 -0.86
N VAL A 136 -22.80 -5.75 0.30
CA VAL A 136 -23.40 -5.36 1.60
C VAL A 136 -23.67 -3.85 1.63
N LYS A 137 -22.70 -3.01 1.19
CA LYS A 137 -22.87 -1.56 1.11
C LYS A 137 -24.06 -1.17 0.20
N ASP A 138 -24.21 -1.79 -0.95
CA ASP A 138 -25.32 -1.52 -1.86
C ASP A 138 -26.67 -1.95 -1.25
N TYR A 139 -26.66 -3.08 -0.54
CA TYR A 139 -27.82 -3.59 0.15
C TYR A 139 -28.31 -2.62 1.26
N LEU A 140 -27.37 -2.13 2.07
CA LEU A 140 -27.66 -1.12 3.12
C LEU A 140 -28.18 0.18 2.51
N LYS A 141 -27.56 0.68 1.44
CA LYS A 141 -28.03 1.87 0.72
C LYS A 141 -29.44 1.75 0.16
N SER A 142 -29.85 0.56 -0.24
CA SER A 142 -31.18 0.31 -0.80
C SER A 142 -32.32 0.48 0.22
N LYS A 143 -32.01 0.47 1.52
CA LYS A 143 -32.97 0.50 2.66
C LYS A 143 -34.07 -0.56 2.58
N LYS A 144 -33.88 -1.62 1.79
CA LYS A 144 -34.87 -2.68 1.58
C LYS A 144 -35.33 -3.35 2.87
N PHE A 145 -34.47 -3.36 3.89
CA PHE A 145 -34.74 -3.95 5.20
C PHE A 145 -34.76 -2.91 6.33
N GLY A 146 -34.92 -1.64 6.00
CA GLY A 146 -34.89 -0.53 6.95
C GLY A 146 -33.48 0.02 7.18
N ASP A 147 -33.32 0.74 8.30
CA ASP A 147 -32.06 1.34 8.67
C ASP A 147 -31.16 0.35 9.42
N LEU A 148 -29.85 0.50 9.28
CA LEU A 148 -28.85 -0.29 10.00
C LEU A 148 -28.98 0.03 11.50
N ILE A 149 -29.28 -0.99 12.31
CA ILE A 149 -29.38 -0.85 13.76
C ILE A 149 -28.08 -1.25 14.44
N ARG A 150 -27.43 -2.29 13.94
CA ARG A 150 -26.21 -2.86 14.53
C ARG A 150 -25.34 -3.48 13.45
N LEU A 151 -24.04 -3.22 13.53
CA LEU A 151 -23.02 -3.84 12.70
C LEU A 151 -21.97 -4.48 13.63
N GLU A 152 -21.69 -5.75 13.41
CA GLU A 152 -20.70 -6.49 14.17
C GLU A 152 -19.72 -7.17 13.24
N PHE A 153 -18.44 -7.07 13.56
CA PHE A 153 -17.38 -7.78 12.86
C PHE A 153 -16.78 -8.84 13.79
N TYR A 154 -16.70 -10.05 13.29
CA TYR A 154 -16.03 -11.16 13.96
C TYR A 154 -14.84 -11.57 13.12
N ARG A 155 -13.64 -11.44 13.67
CA ARG A 155 -12.41 -11.80 13.00
C ARG A 155 -11.53 -12.62 13.92
N GLU A 156 -11.48 -13.91 13.65
CA GLU A 156 -10.72 -14.87 14.43
C GLU A 156 -9.65 -15.50 13.57
N HIS A 157 -8.39 -15.33 13.94
CA HIS A 157 -7.25 -15.97 13.30
C HIS A 157 -6.07 -16.06 14.28
N ARG A 158 -5.11 -16.93 13.97
CA ARG A 158 -3.86 -16.97 14.74
C ARG A 158 -3.08 -15.68 14.56
N MET A 159 -2.46 -15.20 15.64
CA MET A 159 -1.59 -14.03 15.58
C MET A 159 -0.46 -14.28 14.56
N PRO A 160 -0.30 -13.39 13.57
CA PRO A 160 0.76 -13.53 12.59
C PRO A 160 2.12 -13.25 13.23
N LEU A 161 2.97 -14.26 13.33
CA LEU A 161 4.27 -14.20 14.02
C LEU A 161 5.27 -13.21 13.40
N HIS A 162 5.03 -12.79 12.17
CA HIS A 162 5.90 -11.85 11.44
C HIS A 162 5.58 -10.39 11.72
N ILE A 163 4.40 -10.07 12.29
CA ILE A 163 4.02 -8.71 12.66
C ILE A 163 4.46 -8.46 14.09
N LYS A 164 5.37 -7.51 14.28
CA LYS A 164 6.01 -7.21 15.56
C LYS A 164 5.96 -5.74 15.96
N ASP A 165 5.58 -4.88 15.05
CA ASP A 165 5.65 -3.43 15.17
C ASP A 165 4.30 -2.75 15.45
N VAL A 166 3.18 -3.49 15.30
CA VAL A 166 1.84 -2.96 15.56
C VAL A 166 0.96 -3.95 16.33
N GLY A 167 -0.02 -3.43 17.05
CA GLY A 167 -1.04 -4.24 17.74
C GLY A 167 -2.18 -4.68 16.80
N ILE A 168 -3.06 -5.55 17.33
CA ILE A 168 -4.18 -6.13 16.58
C ILE A 168 -5.11 -5.10 15.95
N ILE A 169 -5.30 -3.95 16.59
CA ILE A 169 -6.16 -2.88 16.07
C ILE A 169 -5.58 -2.33 14.76
N HIS A 170 -4.30 -2.01 14.75
CA HIS A 170 -3.62 -1.45 13.57
C HIS A 170 -3.39 -2.50 12.47
N ASP A 171 -3.19 -3.76 12.82
CA ASP A 171 -2.95 -4.78 11.81
C ASP A 171 -4.24 -5.34 11.21
N THR A 172 -5.21 -5.66 12.07
CA THR A 172 -6.38 -6.45 11.67
C THR A 172 -7.66 -5.64 11.69
N SER A 173 -7.98 -4.97 12.81
CA SER A 173 -9.25 -4.25 12.97
C SER A 173 -9.34 -3.01 12.08
N VAL A 174 -8.22 -2.51 11.58
CA VAL A 174 -8.20 -1.38 10.62
C VAL A 174 -9.03 -1.68 9.36
N HIS A 175 -9.09 -2.92 8.91
CA HIS A 175 -9.95 -3.32 7.79
C HIS A 175 -11.43 -3.25 8.12
N ASP A 176 -11.80 -3.67 9.34
CA ASP A 176 -13.20 -3.66 9.79
C ASP A 176 -13.69 -2.23 10.01
N ILE A 177 -12.83 -1.39 10.60
CA ILE A 177 -13.10 0.04 10.78
C ILE A 177 -13.28 0.73 9.42
N ASP A 178 -12.35 0.53 8.49
CA ASP A 178 -12.43 1.11 7.14
C ASP A 178 -13.67 0.65 6.36
N THR A 179 -14.07 -0.61 6.56
CA THR A 179 -15.26 -1.17 5.90
C THR A 179 -16.55 -0.61 6.49
N ALA A 180 -16.58 -0.28 7.78
CA ALA A 180 -17.74 0.27 8.47
C ALA A 180 -18.01 1.75 8.12
N MET A 181 -17.00 2.48 7.71
CA MET A 181 -17.08 3.89 7.28
C MET A 181 -17.62 4.02 5.84
#